data_df824f0c7ae824cb2a2f83c1ab7fe9e2
#
_entry.id   df824f0c7ae824cb2a2f83c1ab7fe9e2
#
_cell.length_a   1.000
_cell.length_b   1.000
_cell.length_c   1.000
_cell.angle_alpha   90.00
_cell.angle_beta   90.00
_cell.angle_gamma   90.00
#
_symmetry.space_group_name_H-M   'P 1'
#
loop_
_entity.id
_entity.type
_entity.pdbx_description
1 polymer ?
#
loop_
_entity_poly.entity_id
_entity_poly.type
_entity_poly.pdbx_seq_one_letter_code
_entity_poly.pdbx_strand_id
1 'polypeptide(L)'
;PHLMDARKLEIGDSINIDGTDYEIVGTMARPDYLSVYKNMTDNLFLFDAFGYGITTDNAFARLDDDRKIIYYTVRYSEDSKEKEFREKIHEDHYTLSYTAASANVRIKVPLQETDQLSMYINQVMPMMIVFVMIIIAIILGRKIKQESRQIGVLSALGYSRGRLSMYYGMFGVIPGIVGVVMGMIVAVPSRTYLAKMIYESKTEILPVTYDVSIPTYVGILLIPVIAYWLVGVVTAFRVLRFKTVDLLHGNGSRKKHMRMRMAKSGMKFSTKFKIRSILGNWSRSLVVVFGIAVGGIMMVFCDMCITSMNHYCDKSVNEVGSYNYEYFLNSIHTEPVEDGTEIMVGSFSVDGYATNVIYMGMDDNEYMDLKSTTGEKLTLDSGKHYISAMGAMIYG
;
A
#
# COMPACT_ATOMS: atom_id res chain seq x y z
N PRO A 1 -15.02 17.61 -9.67
CA PRO A 1 -15.54 17.77 -8.29
C PRO A 1 -14.53 18.48 -7.39
N HIS A 2 -13.27 18.02 -7.28
CA HIS A 2 -12.26 18.60 -6.37
C HIS A 2 -11.97 20.07 -6.61
N LEU A 3 -11.92 20.52 -7.87
CA LEU A 3 -11.74 21.95 -8.19
C LEU A 3 -12.92 22.78 -7.68
N MET A 4 -14.14 22.26 -7.80
CA MET A 4 -15.34 22.94 -7.29
C MET A 4 -15.29 23.05 -5.77
N ASP A 5 -14.96 21.98 -5.08
CA ASP A 5 -14.82 21.98 -3.61
C ASP A 5 -13.71 22.94 -3.16
N ALA A 6 -12.55 22.93 -3.82
CA ALA A 6 -11.42 23.80 -3.49
C ALA A 6 -11.75 25.30 -3.71
N ARG A 7 -12.52 25.62 -4.73
CA ARG A 7 -12.95 26.98 -5.08
C ARG A 7 -14.32 27.36 -4.53
N LYS A 8 -14.97 26.45 -3.79
CA LYS A 8 -16.33 26.63 -3.22
C LYS A 8 -17.37 27.01 -4.26
N LEU A 9 -17.32 26.34 -5.42
CA LEU A 9 -18.26 26.50 -6.51
C LEU A 9 -19.40 25.47 -6.39
N GLU A 10 -20.62 25.89 -6.74
CA GLU A 10 -21.80 25.04 -6.76
C GLU A 10 -22.37 24.93 -8.19
N ILE A 11 -23.24 23.95 -8.42
CA ILE A 11 -23.95 23.83 -9.69
C ILE A 11 -24.88 25.03 -9.82
N GLY A 12 -24.80 25.75 -10.95
CA GLY A 12 -25.49 26.99 -11.22
C GLY A 12 -24.60 28.22 -11.11
N ASP A 13 -23.40 28.09 -10.52
CA ASP A 13 -22.41 29.17 -10.52
C ASP A 13 -21.77 29.34 -11.89
N SER A 14 -21.20 30.53 -12.12
CA SER A 14 -20.50 30.83 -13.35
C SER A 14 -18.99 30.90 -13.10
N ILE A 15 -18.22 30.30 -14.01
CA ILE A 15 -16.76 30.41 -14.05
C ILE A 15 -16.34 31.23 -15.26
N ASN A 16 -15.48 32.22 -15.06
CA ASN A 16 -14.92 32.99 -16.14
C ASN A 16 -13.70 32.31 -16.75
N ILE A 17 -13.77 31.98 -18.03
CA ILE A 17 -12.67 31.40 -18.79
C ILE A 17 -12.43 32.30 -20.00
N ASP A 18 -11.26 32.90 -20.06
CA ASP A 18 -10.81 33.74 -21.17
C ASP A 18 -11.78 34.90 -21.48
N GLY A 19 -12.35 35.51 -20.42
CA GLY A 19 -13.30 36.64 -20.55
C GLY A 19 -14.75 36.22 -20.87
N THR A 20 -15.03 34.92 -20.98
CA THR A 20 -16.37 34.38 -21.22
C THR A 20 -16.85 33.65 -19.96
N ASP A 21 -18.06 33.96 -19.52
CA ASP A 21 -18.69 33.29 -18.38
C ASP A 21 -19.38 32.02 -18.83
N TYR A 22 -19.05 30.91 -18.16
CA TYR A 22 -19.65 29.61 -18.38
C TYR A 22 -20.38 29.16 -17.13
N GLU A 23 -21.65 28.80 -17.26
CA GLU A 23 -22.46 28.25 -16.17
C GLU A 23 -22.07 26.79 -15.92
N ILE A 24 -21.90 26.42 -14.66
CA ILE A 24 -21.62 25.06 -14.24
C ILE A 24 -22.95 24.30 -14.14
N VAL A 25 -23.20 23.43 -15.09
CA VAL A 25 -24.46 22.65 -15.18
C VAL A 25 -24.37 21.28 -14.50
N GLY A 26 -23.17 20.83 -14.11
CA GLY A 26 -23.01 19.54 -13.45
C GLY A 26 -21.55 19.16 -13.23
N THR A 27 -21.35 18.06 -12.52
CA THR A 27 -20.03 17.45 -12.27
C THR A 27 -19.85 16.21 -13.12
N MET A 28 -18.61 15.97 -13.52
CA MET A 28 -18.23 14.80 -14.29
C MET A 28 -16.88 14.26 -13.89
N ALA A 29 -16.61 13.01 -14.21
CA ALA A 29 -15.29 12.42 -14.13
C ALA A 29 -14.93 11.80 -15.50
N ARG A 30 -13.66 11.90 -15.88
CA ARG A 30 -13.14 11.30 -17.12
C ARG A 30 -12.30 10.06 -16.81
N PRO A 31 -12.45 8.96 -17.56
CA PRO A 31 -11.68 7.73 -17.34
C PRO A 31 -10.16 7.89 -17.51
N ASP A 32 -9.74 8.84 -18.34
CA ASP A 32 -8.34 9.14 -18.63
C ASP A 32 -7.73 10.19 -17.68
N TYR A 33 -8.52 10.74 -16.77
CA TYR A 33 -8.14 11.68 -15.72
C TYR A 33 -8.50 11.17 -14.32
N LEU A 34 -8.13 9.93 -14.02
CA LEU A 34 -8.34 9.39 -12.68
C LEU A 34 -7.59 10.23 -11.63
N SER A 35 -6.34 10.60 -11.90
CA SER A 35 -5.63 11.61 -11.12
C SER A 35 -5.52 12.92 -11.90
N VAL A 36 -5.72 14.04 -11.22
CA VAL A 36 -5.82 15.38 -11.83
C VAL A 36 -4.44 16.01 -11.94
N TYR A 37 -3.58 15.44 -12.80
CA TYR A 37 -2.31 16.04 -13.17
C TYR A 37 -2.49 16.97 -14.38
N LYS A 38 -1.97 18.21 -14.27
CA LYS A 38 -1.98 19.15 -15.38
C LYS A 38 -1.11 18.63 -16.53
N ASN A 39 0.15 18.31 -16.23
CA ASN A 39 1.10 17.75 -17.20
C ASN A 39 1.44 16.31 -16.86
N MET A 40 1.93 15.55 -17.84
CA MET A 40 2.37 14.15 -17.65
C MET A 40 3.64 14.04 -16.82
N THR A 41 4.35 15.14 -16.61
CA THR A 41 5.58 15.24 -15.82
C THR A 41 5.35 15.70 -14.39
N ASP A 42 4.13 16.13 -14.06
CA ASP A 42 3.82 16.62 -12.72
C ASP A 42 3.87 15.48 -11.70
N ASN A 43 4.51 15.74 -10.57
CA ASN A 43 4.59 14.79 -9.45
C ASN A 43 3.55 15.06 -8.36
N LEU A 44 2.92 16.24 -8.38
CA LEU A 44 1.91 16.68 -7.42
C LEU A 44 0.65 17.13 -8.15
N PHE A 45 -0.49 16.84 -7.55
CA PHE A 45 -1.78 17.37 -8.02
C PHE A 45 -2.22 18.50 -7.07
N LEU A 46 -2.54 19.63 -7.67
CA LEU A 46 -3.03 20.83 -6.97
C LEU A 46 -4.47 21.06 -7.41
N PHE A 47 -5.42 20.60 -6.61
CA PHE A 47 -6.85 20.69 -6.91
C PHE A 47 -7.38 22.13 -6.97
N ASP A 48 -6.72 23.06 -6.32
CA ASP A 48 -7.02 24.49 -6.34
C ASP A 48 -6.47 25.21 -7.59
N ALA A 49 -5.40 24.67 -8.17
CA ALA A 49 -4.71 25.30 -9.31
C ALA A 49 -5.11 24.70 -10.67
N PHE A 50 -5.53 23.43 -10.72
CA PHE A 50 -5.86 22.75 -11.96
C PHE A 50 -7.13 21.93 -11.84
N GLY A 51 -7.96 21.99 -12.88
CA GLY A 51 -9.12 21.16 -13.07
C GLY A 51 -9.44 21.09 -14.55
N TYR A 52 -10.31 20.17 -14.92
CA TYR A 52 -10.78 20.02 -16.30
C TYR A 52 -12.32 20.11 -16.35
N GLY A 53 -12.81 20.62 -17.46
CA GLY A 53 -14.23 20.68 -17.74
C GLY A 53 -14.52 20.21 -19.18
N ILE A 54 -15.76 19.88 -19.44
CA ILE A 54 -16.25 19.63 -20.80
C ILE A 54 -17.30 20.67 -21.12
N THR A 55 -17.21 21.21 -22.29
CA THR A 55 -18.20 22.14 -22.86
C THR A 55 -18.62 21.68 -24.26
N THR A 56 -19.63 22.32 -24.81
CA THR A 56 -20.07 22.03 -26.18
C THR A 56 -19.10 22.60 -27.22
N ASP A 57 -19.08 22.01 -28.44
CA ASP A 57 -18.21 22.46 -29.53
C ASP A 57 -18.42 23.94 -29.86
N ASN A 58 -19.67 24.43 -29.82
CA ASN A 58 -20.00 25.84 -30.07
C ASN A 58 -19.46 26.78 -28.98
N ALA A 59 -19.43 26.32 -27.73
CA ALA A 59 -18.87 27.10 -26.62
C ALA A 59 -17.34 27.04 -26.66
N PHE A 60 -16.76 25.88 -26.98
CA PHE A 60 -15.31 25.71 -27.15
C PHE A 60 -14.75 26.54 -28.31
N ALA A 61 -15.52 26.68 -29.40
CA ALA A 61 -15.13 27.49 -30.55
C ALA A 61 -14.93 28.99 -30.23
N ARG A 62 -15.52 29.48 -29.14
CA ARG A 62 -15.38 30.87 -28.69
C ARG A 62 -14.07 31.16 -27.96
N LEU A 63 -13.34 30.12 -27.55
CA LEU A 63 -12.04 30.27 -26.91
C LEU A 63 -10.98 30.64 -27.95
N ASP A 64 -9.90 31.27 -27.50
CA ASP A 64 -8.80 31.69 -28.36
C ASP A 64 -8.12 30.48 -29.07
N ASP A 65 -7.89 30.60 -30.36
CA ASP A 65 -7.34 29.51 -31.17
C ASP A 65 -5.88 29.19 -30.83
N ASP A 66 -5.12 30.18 -30.37
CA ASP A 66 -3.69 29.98 -30.06
C ASP A 66 -3.45 29.08 -28.85
N ARG A 67 -4.49 28.81 -28.06
CA ARG A 67 -4.42 27.93 -26.88
C ARG A 67 -5.05 26.55 -27.08
N LYS A 68 -5.60 26.29 -28.26
CA LYS A 68 -6.26 25.02 -28.59
C LYS A 68 -5.23 23.97 -28.99
N ILE A 69 -5.28 22.85 -28.29
CA ILE A 69 -4.48 21.67 -28.63
C ILE A 69 -5.44 20.58 -29.08
N ILE A 70 -5.17 19.98 -30.23
CA ILE A 70 -5.95 18.88 -30.74
C ILE A 70 -5.19 17.59 -30.48
N TYR A 71 -5.85 16.63 -29.82
CA TYR A 71 -5.32 15.28 -29.71
C TYR A 71 -6.35 14.23 -30.09
N TYR A 72 -5.84 13.15 -30.65
CA TYR A 72 -6.64 12.04 -31.10
C TYR A 72 -6.43 10.85 -30.16
N THR A 73 -7.53 10.26 -29.73
CA THR A 73 -7.50 8.97 -29.03
C THR A 73 -7.73 7.86 -30.03
N VAL A 74 -6.80 6.92 -30.08
CA VAL A 74 -6.82 5.83 -31.06
C VAL A 74 -6.96 4.50 -30.33
N ARG A 75 -7.82 3.62 -30.82
CA ARG A 75 -7.92 2.23 -30.39
C ARG A 75 -7.53 1.31 -31.54
N TYR A 76 -6.51 0.52 -31.31
CA TYR A 76 -6.07 -0.48 -32.27
C TYR A 76 -6.96 -1.72 -32.21
N SER A 77 -7.19 -2.34 -33.38
CA SER A 77 -7.85 -3.65 -33.45
C SER A 77 -6.91 -4.78 -33.01
N GLU A 78 -5.61 -4.59 -33.23
CA GLU A 78 -4.54 -5.49 -32.86
C GLU A 78 -3.32 -4.65 -32.42
N ASP A 79 -2.66 -5.04 -31.33
CA ASP A 79 -1.49 -4.32 -30.81
C ASP A 79 -0.31 -4.29 -31.80
N SER A 80 -0.24 -5.25 -32.71
CA SER A 80 0.77 -5.31 -33.80
C SER A 80 0.72 -4.12 -34.75
N LYS A 81 -0.42 -3.45 -34.86
CA LYS A 81 -0.62 -2.31 -35.79
C LYS A 81 -0.21 -0.96 -35.19
N GLU A 82 0.12 -0.92 -33.91
CA GLU A 82 0.51 0.32 -33.23
C GLU A 82 1.70 1.00 -33.92
N LYS A 83 2.76 0.23 -34.14
CA LYS A 83 4.01 0.74 -34.71
C LYS A 83 3.81 1.30 -36.10
N GLU A 84 3.14 0.55 -36.97
CA GLU A 84 2.84 0.95 -38.36
C GLU A 84 1.99 2.23 -38.42
N PHE A 85 0.97 2.30 -37.58
CA PHE A 85 0.10 3.48 -37.53
C PHE A 85 0.84 4.71 -36.99
N ARG A 86 1.69 4.53 -35.99
CA ARG A 86 2.51 5.61 -35.42
C ARG A 86 3.51 6.16 -36.45
N GLU A 87 4.20 5.29 -37.17
CA GLU A 87 5.12 5.68 -38.26
C GLU A 87 4.38 6.48 -39.32
N LYS A 88 3.21 6.01 -39.75
CA LYS A 88 2.39 6.70 -40.77
C LYS A 88 1.91 8.08 -40.30
N ILE A 89 1.49 8.23 -39.04
CA ILE A 89 1.12 9.55 -38.50
C ILE A 89 2.32 10.48 -38.44
N HIS A 90 3.50 9.99 -38.09
CA HIS A 90 4.72 10.80 -38.04
C HIS A 90 5.18 11.26 -39.43
N GLU A 91 4.92 10.47 -40.47
CA GLU A 91 5.22 10.86 -41.86
C GLU A 91 4.28 11.98 -42.35
N ASP A 92 3.01 11.92 -42.00
CA ASP A 92 1.98 12.84 -42.52
C ASP A 92 1.79 14.08 -41.62
N HIS A 93 2.11 14.01 -40.31
CA HIS A 93 1.82 15.06 -39.35
C HIS A 93 2.94 15.26 -38.35
N TYR A 94 3.18 16.51 -37.96
CA TYR A 94 4.05 16.82 -36.82
C TYR A 94 3.36 16.42 -35.52
N THR A 95 3.86 15.38 -34.85
CA THR A 95 3.32 14.87 -33.60
C THR A 95 4.09 15.45 -32.42
N LEU A 96 3.42 16.25 -31.57
CA LEU A 96 4.02 16.87 -30.38
C LEU A 96 4.34 15.83 -29.31
N SER A 97 3.44 14.90 -29.08
CA SER A 97 3.65 13.81 -28.10
C SER A 97 2.77 12.60 -28.42
N TYR A 98 3.25 11.44 -28.03
CA TYR A 98 2.53 10.18 -28.06
C TYR A 98 2.56 9.56 -26.65
N THR A 99 1.41 9.15 -26.15
CA THR A 99 1.31 8.51 -24.86
C THR A 99 0.41 7.28 -24.93
N ALA A 100 0.97 6.10 -24.66
CA ALA A 100 0.19 4.88 -24.53
C ALA A 100 -0.72 4.99 -23.29
N ALA A 101 -1.92 4.42 -23.34
CA ALA A 101 -2.84 4.44 -22.18
C ALA A 101 -2.20 3.83 -20.92
N SER A 102 -1.38 2.78 -21.07
CA SER A 102 -0.62 2.15 -19.99
C SER A 102 0.50 3.03 -19.41
N ALA A 103 0.98 4.02 -20.17
CA ALA A 103 2.01 4.98 -19.76
C ALA A 103 1.42 6.30 -19.26
N ASN A 104 0.11 6.50 -19.42
CA ASN A 104 -0.56 7.71 -18.93
C ASN A 104 -0.52 7.77 -17.40
N VAL A 105 0.24 8.71 -16.86
CA VAL A 105 0.45 8.91 -15.41
C VAL A 105 -0.88 9.09 -14.68
N ARG A 106 -1.84 9.78 -15.30
CA ARG A 106 -3.18 10.02 -14.73
C ARG A 106 -3.97 8.74 -14.48
N ILE A 107 -3.70 7.70 -15.23
CA ILE A 107 -4.30 6.36 -15.08
C ILE A 107 -3.38 5.44 -14.27
N LYS A 108 -2.08 5.48 -14.57
CA LYS A 108 -1.08 4.54 -14.03
C LYS A 108 -0.87 4.70 -12.52
N VAL A 109 -0.78 5.95 -12.03
CA VAL A 109 -0.50 6.20 -10.61
C VAL A 109 -1.57 5.62 -9.67
N PRO A 110 -2.86 5.86 -9.86
CA PRO A 110 -3.88 5.25 -9.01
C PRO A 110 -3.88 3.72 -9.07
N LEU A 111 -3.62 3.13 -10.25
CA LEU A 111 -3.52 1.68 -10.39
C LEU A 111 -2.30 1.13 -9.63
N GLN A 112 -1.14 1.77 -9.76
CA GLN A 112 0.07 1.39 -9.01
C GLN A 112 -0.12 1.52 -7.49
N GLU A 113 -0.77 2.56 -7.01
CA GLU A 113 -1.10 2.71 -5.58
C GLU A 113 -2.00 1.56 -5.10
N THR A 114 -2.97 1.16 -5.91
CA THR A 114 -3.86 0.02 -5.61
C THR A 114 -3.08 -1.29 -5.55
N ASP A 115 -2.17 -1.52 -6.50
CA ASP A 115 -1.32 -2.72 -6.53
C ASP A 115 -0.37 -2.76 -5.33
N GLN A 116 0.24 -1.63 -4.97
CA GLN A 116 1.09 -1.53 -3.78
C GLN A 116 0.29 -1.80 -2.50
N LEU A 117 -0.90 -1.22 -2.36
CA LEU A 117 -1.77 -1.49 -1.22
C LEU A 117 -2.15 -2.97 -1.13
N SER A 118 -2.49 -3.59 -2.26
CA SER A 118 -2.76 -5.03 -2.35
C SER A 118 -1.56 -5.87 -1.94
N MET A 119 -0.35 -5.49 -2.35
CA MET A 119 0.88 -6.15 -1.96
C MET A 119 1.10 -6.09 -0.43
N TYR A 120 0.92 -4.93 0.19
CA TYR A 120 1.04 -4.77 1.64
C TYR A 120 0.00 -5.60 2.40
N ILE A 121 -1.26 -5.57 1.96
CA ILE A 121 -2.33 -6.37 2.57
C ILE A 121 -2.01 -7.87 2.47
N ASN A 122 -1.56 -8.33 1.30
CA ASN A 122 -1.18 -9.73 1.08
C ASN A 122 0.01 -10.19 1.93
N GLN A 123 0.88 -9.29 2.37
CA GLN A 123 1.99 -9.60 3.30
C GLN A 123 1.52 -9.59 4.76
N VAL A 124 0.74 -8.60 5.17
CA VAL A 124 0.30 -8.41 6.56
C VAL A 124 -0.75 -9.44 6.96
N MET A 125 -1.68 -9.78 6.08
CA MET A 125 -2.80 -10.68 6.38
C MET A 125 -2.35 -12.10 6.81
N PRO A 126 -1.46 -12.80 6.09
CA PRO A 126 -0.94 -14.09 6.55
C PRO A 126 -0.18 -13.99 7.87
N MET A 127 0.57 -12.92 8.09
CA MET A 127 1.28 -12.69 9.35
C MET A 127 0.30 -12.60 10.53
N MET A 128 -0.81 -11.89 10.38
CA MET A 128 -1.87 -11.80 11.39
C MET A 128 -2.55 -13.14 11.63
N ILE A 129 -2.82 -13.92 10.58
CA ILE A 129 -3.38 -15.28 10.72
C ILE A 129 -2.42 -16.18 11.50
N VAL A 130 -1.13 -16.18 11.18
CA VAL A 130 -0.11 -16.95 11.90
C VAL A 130 -0.03 -16.53 13.37
N PHE A 131 -0.11 -15.23 13.64
CA PHE A 131 -0.14 -14.71 15.01
C PHE A 131 -1.31 -15.27 15.82
N VAL A 132 -2.51 -15.21 15.27
CA VAL A 132 -3.71 -15.78 15.93
C VAL A 132 -3.58 -17.29 16.09
N MET A 133 -3.03 -18.00 15.10
CA MET A 133 -2.75 -19.43 15.20
C MET A 133 -1.85 -19.80 16.39
N ILE A 134 -0.80 -18.99 16.62
CA ILE A 134 0.11 -19.19 17.77
C ILE A 134 -0.66 -19.01 19.08
N ILE A 135 -1.49 -17.98 19.18
CA ILE A 135 -2.33 -17.74 20.39
C ILE A 135 -3.26 -18.93 20.63
N ILE A 136 -3.97 -19.38 19.61
CA ILE A 136 -4.88 -20.54 19.71
C ILE A 136 -4.12 -21.79 20.14
N ALA A 137 -2.95 -22.06 19.56
CA ALA A 137 -2.12 -23.19 19.92
C ALA A 137 -1.74 -23.18 21.40
N ILE A 138 -1.36 -22.01 21.93
CA ILE A 138 -0.95 -21.87 23.32
C ILE A 138 -2.16 -22.06 24.28
N ILE A 139 -3.30 -21.40 23.95
CA ILE A 139 -4.52 -21.50 24.78
C ILE A 139 -5.04 -22.93 24.77
N LEU A 140 -5.16 -23.55 23.60
CA LEU A 140 -5.67 -24.90 23.46
C LEU A 140 -4.75 -25.94 24.10
N GLY A 141 -3.44 -25.82 23.87
CA GLY A 141 -2.45 -26.69 24.53
C GLY A 141 -2.53 -26.66 26.05
N ARG A 142 -2.87 -25.48 26.61
CA ARG A 142 -3.09 -25.32 28.05
C ARG A 142 -4.42 -25.95 28.49
N LYS A 143 -5.51 -25.73 27.76
CA LYS A 143 -6.83 -26.32 28.06
C LYS A 143 -6.75 -27.85 28.08
N ILE A 144 -6.14 -28.45 27.07
CA ILE A 144 -5.96 -29.91 27.00
C ILE A 144 -5.16 -30.44 28.19
N LYS A 145 -4.12 -29.71 28.64
CA LYS A 145 -3.36 -30.10 29.82
C LYS A 145 -4.17 -29.99 31.12
N GLN A 146 -5.07 -29.03 31.22
CA GLN A 146 -5.97 -28.89 32.39
C GLN A 146 -7.01 -30.00 32.42
N GLU A 147 -7.51 -30.44 31.26
CA GLU A 147 -8.52 -31.47 31.11
C GLU A 147 -7.89 -32.88 30.95
N SER A 148 -6.58 -33.03 31.15
CA SER A 148 -5.83 -34.26 30.91
C SER A 148 -6.43 -35.51 31.59
N ARG A 149 -6.97 -35.37 32.81
CA ARG A 149 -7.61 -36.47 33.52
C ARG A 149 -8.89 -36.94 32.82
N GLN A 150 -9.73 -36.03 32.35
CA GLN A 150 -10.95 -36.36 31.61
C GLN A 150 -10.61 -37.03 30.27
N ILE A 151 -9.59 -36.50 29.58
CA ILE A 151 -9.07 -37.08 28.35
C ILE A 151 -8.52 -38.48 28.60
N GLY A 152 -7.83 -38.72 29.70
CA GLY A 152 -7.34 -40.02 30.10
C GLY A 152 -8.47 -41.06 30.28
N VAL A 153 -9.58 -40.66 30.91
CA VAL A 153 -10.78 -41.51 31.04
C VAL A 153 -11.40 -41.84 29.69
N LEU A 154 -11.59 -40.84 28.83
CA LEU A 154 -12.12 -41.06 27.46
C LEU A 154 -11.21 -41.97 26.65
N SER A 155 -9.89 -41.82 26.79
CA SER A 155 -8.93 -42.69 26.11
C SER A 155 -8.97 -44.12 26.65
N ALA A 156 -9.21 -44.31 27.93
CA ALA A 156 -9.40 -45.62 28.55
C ALA A 156 -10.71 -46.28 28.09
N LEU A 157 -11.75 -45.51 27.78
CA LEU A 157 -13.02 -45.98 27.20
C LEU A 157 -12.91 -46.28 25.70
N GLY A 158 -11.71 -46.19 25.09
CA GLY A 158 -11.46 -46.57 23.70
C GLY A 158 -11.56 -45.44 22.69
N TYR A 159 -11.69 -44.17 23.10
CA TYR A 159 -11.64 -43.08 22.15
C TYR A 159 -10.23 -42.94 21.57
N SER A 160 -10.13 -42.94 20.24
CA SER A 160 -8.85 -42.79 19.53
C SER A 160 -8.32 -41.34 19.66
N ARG A 161 -6.99 -41.21 19.66
CA ARG A 161 -6.31 -39.89 19.71
C ARG A 161 -6.73 -38.97 18.59
N GLY A 162 -6.95 -39.53 17.37
CA GLY A 162 -7.41 -38.76 16.22
C GLY A 162 -8.78 -38.13 16.46
N ARG A 163 -9.74 -38.91 16.97
CA ARG A 163 -11.10 -38.46 17.27
C ARG A 163 -11.10 -37.35 18.35
N LEU A 164 -10.30 -37.55 19.42
CA LEU A 164 -10.12 -36.54 20.46
C LEU A 164 -9.45 -35.27 19.92
N SER A 165 -8.45 -35.39 19.05
CA SER A 165 -7.78 -34.24 18.41
C SER A 165 -8.73 -33.45 17.52
N MET A 166 -9.59 -34.12 16.75
CA MET A 166 -10.61 -33.44 15.93
C MET A 166 -11.61 -32.70 16.82
N TYR A 167 -12.06 -33.31 17.91
CA TYR A 167 -12.95 -32.63 18.87
C TYR A 167 -12.32 -31.36 19.44
N TYR A 168 -11.08 -31.46 19.94
CA TYR A 168 -10.37 -30.28 20.45
C TYR A 168 -10.02 -29.27 19.36
N GLY A 169 -9.88 -29.68 18.11
CA GLY A 169 -9.73 -28.78 16.98
C GLY A 169 -10.90 -27.82 16.79
N MET A 170 -12.13 -28.27 17.13
CA MET A 170 -13.33 -27.43 17.04
C MET A 170 -13.29 -26.20 17.98
N PHE A 171 -12.48 -26.24 19.06
CA PHE A 171 -12.28 -25.06 19.91
C PHE A 171 -11.58 -23.90 19.20
N GLY A 172 -10.90 -24.13 18.10
CA GLY A 172 -10.36 -23.09 17.24
C GLY A 172 -11.38 -22.54 16.22
N VAL A 173 -12.34 -23.39 15.82
CA VAL A 173 -13.35 -23.04 14.80
C VAL A 173 -14.36 -22.01 15.34
N ILE A 174 -14.89 -22.24 16.53
CA ILE A 174 -15.93 -21.36 17.12
C ILE A 174 -15.46 -19.92 17.21
N PRO A 175 -14.35 -19.58 17.91
CA PRO A 175 -13.87 -18.21 17.95
C PRO A 175 -13.44 -17.70 16.58
N GLY A 176 -12.98 -18.58 15.68
CA GLY A 176 -12.67 -18.24 14.29
C GLY A 176 -13.90 -17.75 13.54
N ILE A 177 -14.99 -18.48 13.55
CA ILE A 177 -16.25 -18.09 12.91
C ILE A 177 -16.78 -16.79 13.53
N VAL A 178 -16.86 -16.72 14.85
CA VAL A 178 -17.35 -15.51 15.54
C VAL A 178 -16.50 -14.29 15.18
N GLY A 179 -15.18 -14.43 15.19
CA GLY A 179 -14.26 -13.35 14.85
C GLY A 179 -14.42 -12.88 13.41
N VAL A 180 -14.53 -13.80 12.44
CA VAL A 180 -14.75 -13.44 11.03
C VAL A 180 -16.11 -12.78 10.83
N VAL A 181 -17.18 -13.33 11.40
CA VAL A 181 -18.53 -12.74 11.29
C VAL A 181 -18.55 -11.33 11.88
N MET A 182 -17.99 -11.13 13.08
CA MET A 182 -17.88 -9.79 13.67
C MET A 182 -17.04 -8.85 12.80
N GLY A 183 -15.95 -9.35 12.24
CA GLY A 183 -15.12 -8.59 11.30
C GLY A 183 -15.91 -8.17 10.05
N MET A 184 -16.71 -9.07 9.49
CA MET A 184 -17.57 -8.77 8.32
C MET A 184 -18.67 -7.77 8.65
N ILE A 185 -19.29 -7.85 9.83
CA ILE A 185 -20.32 -6.90 10.29
C ILE A 185 -19.75 -5.47 10.32
N VAL A 186 -18.47 -5.31 10.68
CA VAL A 186 -17.81 -4.00 10.67
C VAL A 186 -17.29 -3.63 9.28
N ALA A 187 -16.64 -4.55 8.58
CA ALA A 187 -15.97 -4.26 7.31
C ALA A 187 -16.95 -3.94 6.17
N VAL A 188 -18.07 -4.66 6.07
CA VAL A 188 -19.04 -4.47 4.97
C VAL A 188 -19.67 -3.08 4.96
N PRO A 189 -20.17 -2.53 6.07
CA PRO A 189 -20.67 -1.16 6.10
C PRO A 189 -19.58 -0.10 5.92
N SER A 190 -18.38 -0.34 6.47
CA SER A 190 -17.30 0.63 6.40
C SER A 190 -16.54 0.64 5.06
N ARG A 191 -16.79 -0.34 4.17
CA ARG A 191 -16.08 -0.45 2.89
C ARG A 191 -16.15 0.81 2.03
N THR A 192 -17.36 1.38 1.87
CA THR A 192 -17.57 2.58 1.08
C THR A 192 -16.87 3.79 1.70
N TYR A 193 -16.95 3.93 3.02
CA TYR A 193 -16.26 5.01 3.74
C TYR A 193 -14.76 4.92 3.60
N LEU A 194 -14.18 3.73 3.79
CA LEU A 194 -12.74 3.51 3.66
C LEU A 194 -12.26 3.71 2.22
N ALA A 195 -13.02 3.23 1.24
CA ALA A 195 -12.69 3.42 -0.17
C ALA A 195 -12.74 4.91 -0.56
N LYS A 196 -13.74 5.64 -0.10
CA LYS A 196 -13.82 7.10 -0.26
C LYS A 196 -12.61 7.79 0.38
N MET A 197 -12.30 7.48 1.62
CA MET A 197 -11.16 8.07 2.32
C MET A 197 -9.83 7.83 1.59
N ILE A 198 -9.62 6.64 1.00
CA ILE A 198 -8.36 6.29 0.33
C ILE A 198 -8.30 6.90 -1.08
N TYR A 199 -9.38 6.85 -1.84
CA TYR A 199 -9.38 7.18 -3.26
C TYR A 199 -9.92 8.58 -3.56
N GLU A 200 -11.01 9.04 -2.94
CA GLU A 200 -11.60 10.35 -3.23
C GLU A 200 -10.68 11.52 -2.86
N SER A 201 -9.73 11.33 -1.94
CA SER A 201 -8.77 12.39 -1.59
C SER A 201 -7.71 12.64 -2.68
N LYS A 202 -7.58 11.75 -3.66
CA LYS A 202 -6.49 11.76 -4.64
C LYS A 202 -6.95 11.62 -6.08
N THR A 203 -8.17 11.16 -6.30
CA THR A 203 -8.67 10.81 -7.62
C THR A 203 -10.08 11.32 -7.84
N GLU A 204 -10.36 11.75 -9.06
CA GLU A 204 -11.72 12.02 -9.52
C GLU A 204 -12.39 10.70 -9.92
N ILE A 205 -12.91 9.96 -8.95
CA ILE A 205 -13.47 8.64 -9.19
C ILE A 205 -14.90 8.76 -9.71
N LEU A 206 -15.19 8.04 -10.78
CA LEU A 206 -16.56 7.73 -11.19
C LEU A 206 -17.31 7.03 -10.05
N PRO A 207 -18.63 7.23 -9.89
CA PRO A 207 -19.41 6.50 -8.90
C PRO A 207 -19.26 4.99 -9.16
N VAL A 208 -18.38 4.34 -8.41
CA VAL A 208 -18.10 2.91 -8.52
C VAL A 208 -18.88 2.17 -7.46
N THR A 209 -19.57 1.12 -7.86
CA THR A 209 -20.14 0.16 -6.91
C THR A 209 -18.98 -0.69 -6.38
N TYR A 210 -18.74 -0.59 -5.08
CA TYR A 210 -17.70 -1.38 -4.39
C TYR A 210 -18.25 -2.79 -4.08
N ASP A 211 -18.49 -3.57 -5.13
CA ASP A 211 -19.02 -4.91 -4.97
C ASP A 211 -17.88 -5.92 -4.84
N VAL A 212 -17.95 -6.70 -3.78
CA VAL A 212 -17.02 -7.81 -3.54
C VAL A 212 -17.68 -9.09 -4.03
N SER A 213 -16.96 -9.87 -4.80
CA SER A 213 -17.49 -11.14 -5.34
C SER A 213 -17.80 -12.15 -4.23
N ILE A 214 -18.84 -12.95 -4.41
CA ILE A 214 -19.21 -14.00 -3.44
C ILE A 214 -18.05 -14.94 -3.13
N PRO A 215 -17.25 -15.43 -4.09
CA PRO A 215 -16.08 -16.26 -3.80
C PRO A 215 -15.06 -15.61 -2.85
N THR A 216 -14.90 -14.30 -2.92
CA THR A 216 -14.00 -13.56 -2.01
C THR A 216 -14.53 -13.60 -0.58
N TYR A 217 -15.83 -13.38 -0.36
CA TYR A 217 -16.44 -13.51 0.97
C TYR A 217 -16.29 -14.92 1.54
N VAL A 218 -16.51 -15.94 0.70
CA VAL A 218 -16.32 -17.34 1.08
C VAL A 218 -14.85 -17.62 1.44
N GLY A 219 -13.91 -17.09 0.68
CA GLY A 219 -12.47 -17.21 0.97
C GLY A 219 -12.08 -16.56 2.29
N ILE A 220 -12.55 -15.34 2.55
CA ILE A 220 -12.32 -14.62 3.80
C ILE A 220 -12.85 -15.40 5.02
N LEU A 221 -13.98 -16.07 4.87
CA LEU A 221 -14.54 -16.92 5.93
C LEU A 221 -13.76 -18.23 6.10
N LEU A 222 -13.55 -18.96 5.02
CA LEU A 222 -13.04 -20.33 5.10
C LEU A 222 -11.56 -20.42 5.42
N ILE A 223 -10.73 -19.55 4.84
CA ILE A 223 -9.27 -19.64 4.99
C ILE A 223 -8.83 -19.53 6.45
N PRO A 224 -9.22 -18.50 7.23
CA PRO A 224 -8.85 -18.42 8.63
C PRO A 224 -9.45 -19.55 9.48
N VAL A 225 -10.70 -19.91 9.24
CA VAL A 225 -11.39 -20.94 10.01
C VAL A 225 -10.71 -22.31 9.83
N ILE A 226 -10.37 -22.68 8.59
CA ILE A 226 -9.62 -23.90 8.29
C ILE A 226 -8.23 -23.85 8.94
N ALA A 227 -7.53 -22.72 8.83
CA ALA A 227 -6.21 -22.56 9.45
C ALA A 227 -6.27 -22.75 10.97
N TYR A 228 -7.24 -22.16 11.63
CA TYR A 228 -7.42 -22.27 13.09
C TYR A 228 -7.83 -23.69 13.51
N TRP A 229 -8.68 -24.33 12.72
CA TRP A 229 -9.01 -25.75 12.94
C TRP A 229 -7.79 -26.64 12.83
N LEU A 230 -7.00 -26.51 11.77
CA LEU A 230 -5.76 -27.28 11.56
C LEU A 230 -4.77 -27.11 12.72
N VAL A 231 -4.54 -25.87 13.15
CA VAL A 231 -3.67 -25.61 14.31
C VAL A 231 -4.23 -26.21 15.57
N GLY A 232 -5.55 -26.16 15.76
CA GLY A 232 -6.23 -26.81 16.87
C GLY A 232 -6.01 -28.33 16.90
N VAL A 233 -6.23 -28.99 15.76
CA VAL A 233 -6.03 -30.44 15.60
C VAL A 233 -4.56 -30.82 15.83
N VAL A 234 -3.62 -30.10 15.20
CA VAL A 234 -2.18 -30.38 15.35
C VAL A 234 -1.72 -30.20 16.79
N THR A 235 -2.16 -29.11 17.43
CA THR A 235 -1.83 -28.85 18.83
C THR A 235 -2.39 -29.94 19.77
N ALA A 236 -3.64 -30.31 19.57
CA ALA A 236 -4.28 -31.37 20.32
C ALA A 236 -3.54 -32.70 20.12
N PHE A 237 -3.26 -33.06 18.88
CA PHE A 237 -2.55 -34.29 18.55
C PHE A 237 -1.16 -34.35 19.19
N ARG A 238 -0.42 -33.25 19.20
CA ARG A 238 0.89 -33.16 19.84
C ARG A 238 0.81 -33.32 21.36
N VAL A 239 -0.19 -32.72 22.00
CA VAL A 239 -0.36 -32.79 23.46
C VAL A 239 -0.89 -34.16 23.89
N LEU A 240 -1.74 -34.80 23.07
CA LEU A 240 -2.30 -36.13 23.36
C LEU A 240 -1.34 -37.31 23.07
N ARG A 241 -0.10 -37.05 22.65
CA ARG A 241 0.95 -38.09 22.46
C ARG A 241 1.40 -38.75 23.77
N PHE A 242 1.08 -38.19 24.93
CA PHE A 242 1.41 -38.76 26.23
C PHE A 242 0.65 -40.10 26.44
N LYS A 243 1.26 -41.02 27.22
CA LYS A 243 0.64 -42.31 27.57
C LYS A 243 -0.62 -42.07 28.38
N THR A 244 -1.66 -42.88 28.15
CA THR A 244 -2.97 -42.77 28.87
C THR A 244 -2.81 -42.77 30.40
N VAL A 245 -1.86 -43.58 30.88
CA VAL A 245 -1.55 -43.68 32.34
C VAL A 245 -1.01 -42.34 32.86
N ASP A 246 -0.14 -41.65 32.14
CA ASP A 246 0.39 -40.35 32.53
C ASP A 246 -0.69 -39.26 32.53
N LEU A 247 -1.67 -39.40 31.64
CA LEU A 247 -2.83 -38.49 31.55
C LEU A 247 -3.78 -38.71 32.77
N LEU A 248 -4.05 -39.95 33.14
CA LEU A 248 -4.88 -40.28 34.28
C LEU A 248 -4.30 -39.81 35.62
N HIS A 249 -2.99 -39.86 35.80
CA HIS A 249 -2.31 -39.33 36.97
C HIS A 249 -2.15 -37.83 36.99
N GLY A 250 -2.69 -37.12 36.00
CA GLY A 250 -2.52 -35.66 35.89
C GLY A 250 -1.09 -35.22 35.56
N ASN A 251 -0.21 -36.18 35.27
CA ASN A 251 1.20 -35.98 34.94
C ASN A 251 1.45 -35.62 33.46
N GLY A 252 0.40 -35.33 32.70
CA GLY A 252 0.50 -34.86 31.33
C GLY A 252 1.34 -33.57 31.12
N SER A 253 1.75 -33.00 32.23
CA SER A 253 2.81 -32.02 32.31
C SER A 253 3.85 -32.57 33.28
N ARG A 254 4.87 -33.28 32.77
CA ARG A 254 6.14 -33.36 33.49
C ARG A 254 6.57 -31.92 33.69
N LYS A 255 6.18 -31.33 34.82
CA LYS A 255 6.79 -30.09 35.31
C LYS A 255 8.28 -30.43 35.46
N LYS A 256 9.04 -30.23 34.43
CA LYS A 256 10.47 -30.04 34.56
C LYS A 256 10.55 -28.80 35.46
N HIS A 257 10.54 -29.04 36.76
CA HIS A 257 10.87 -28.03 37.74
C HIS A 257 12.24 -27.54 37.31
N MET A 258 12.26 -26.48 36.54
CA MET A 258 13.46 -25.70 36.35
C MET A 258 13.78 -25.18 37.75
N ARG A 259 14.53 -26.02 38.50
CA ARG A 259 15.13 -25.69 39.80
C ARG A 259 16.15 -24.60 39.51
N MET A 260 15.64 -23.39 39.23
CA MET A 260 16.48 -22.23 39.24
C MET A 260 17.01 -22.08 40.64
N ARG A 261 18.28 -22.38 40.83
CA ARG A 261 19.04 -22.10 42.05
C ARG A 261 19.16 -20.59 42.25
N MET A 262 18.02 -19.92 42.46
CA MET A 262 17.97 -18.49 42.85
C MET A 262 18.31 -18.29 44.33
N ALA A 263 18.74 -19.35 45.05
CA ALA A 263 19.00 -19.29 46.47
C ALA A 263 20.14 -18.34 46.88
N LYS A 264 21.04 -18.03 45.94
CA LYS A 264 22.23 -17.18 46.19
C LYS A 264 22.14 -15.74 45.66
N SER A 265 21.00 -15.31 45.16
CA SER A 265 20.83 -13.93 44.68
C SER A 265 20.38 -13.01 45.81
N GLY A 266 21.05 -11.88 46.02
CA GLY A 266 20.69 -10.84 47.01
C GLY A 266 19.37 -10.09 46.73
N MET A 267 18.54 -10.57 45.77
CA MET A 267 17.26 -9.95 45.42
C MET A 267 16.19 -10.10 46.54
N LYS A 268 15.35 -9.09 46.72
CA LYS A 268 14.22 -9.09 47.66
C LYS A 268 13.27 -10.25 47.34
N PHE A 269 12.65 -10.82 48.40
CA PHE A 269 11.70 -11.94 48.28
C PHE A 269 10.59 -11.67 47.26
N SER A 270 10.00 -10.46 47.26
CA SER A 270 8.95 -10.06 46.34
C SER A 270 9.38 -10.19 44.87
N THR A 271 10.60 -9.76 44.51
CA THR A 271 11.16 -9.87 43.19
C THR A 271 11.40 -11.33 42.77
N LYS A 272 11.96 -12.14 43.72
CA LYS A 272 12.12 -13.58 43.49
C LYS A 272 10.79 -14.29 43.25
N PHE A 273 9.76 -13.93 44.00
CA PHE A 273 8.41 -14.49 43.83
C PHE A 273 7.80 -14.11 42.49
N LYS A 274 7.89 -12.84 42.07
CA LYS A 274 7.40 -12.35 40.76
C LYS A 274 8.08 -13.09 39.61
N ILE A 275 9.40 -13.16 39.61
CA ILE A 275 10.18 -13.86 38.56
C ILE A 275 9.81 -15.35 38.52
N ARG A 276 9.69 -16.01 39.69
CA ARG A 276 9.28 -17.43 39.77
C ARG A 276 7.87 -17.65 39.26
N SER A 277 6.94 -16.73 39.55
CA SER A 277 5.56 -16.79 39.06
C SER A 277 5.48 -16.63 37.55
N ILE A 278 6.23 -15.68 36.96
CA ILE A 278 6.30 -15.45 35.54
C ILE A 278 6.91 -16.67 34.85
N LEU A 279 8.06 -17.15 35.29
CA LEU A 279 8.75 -18.30 34.73
C LEU A 279 8.00 -19.63 34.95
N GLY A 280 7.26 -19.76 36.05
CA GLY A 280 6.39 -20.91 36.32
C GLY A 280 5.17 -20.98 35.38
N ASN A 281 4.73 -19.84 34.89
CA ASN A 281 3.61 -19.70 33.95
C ASN A 281 4.07 -19.22 32.56
N TRP A 282 5.25 -19.68 32.12
CA TRP A 282 5.89 -19.24 30.88
C TRP A 282 4.94 -19.13 29.69
N SER A 283 4.07 -20.14 29.47
CA SER A 283 3.12 -20.12 28.35
C SER A 283 2.12 -18.98 28.40
N ARG A 284 1.71 -18.55 29.62
CA ARG A 284 0.80 -17.39 29.79
C ARG A 284 1.55 -16.09 29.55
N SER A 285 2.73 -15.98 30.13
CA SER A 285 3.59 -14.81 29.98
C SER A 285 4.00 -14.61 28.52
N LEU A 286 4.27 -15.69 27.80
CA LEU A 286 4.60 -15.66 26.37
C LEU A 286 3.47 -15.05 25.51
N VAL A 287 2.20 -15.41 25.75
CA VAL A 287 1.07 -14.84 24.99
C VAL A 287 1.00 -13.32 25.19
N VAL A 288 1.14 -12.87 26.45
CA VAL A 288 1.09 -11.45 26.79
C VAL A 288 2.29 -10.70 26.18
N VAL A 289 3.51 -11.24 26.36
CA VAL A 289 4.72 -10.63 25.80
C VAL A 289 4.65 -10.57 24.28
N PHE A 290 4.18 -11.66 23.63
CA PHE A 290 4.06 -11.71 22.18
C PHE A 290 2.98 -10.75 21.65
N GLY A 291 1.84 -10.63 22.35
CA GLY A 291 0.79 -9.67 22.00
C GLY A 291 1.29 -8.21 22.07
N ILE A 292 1.98 -7.87 23.18
CA ILE A 292 2.59 -6.54 23.33
C ILE A 292 3.68 -6.31 22.29
N ALA A 293 4.53 -7.31 22.02
CA ALA A 293 5.60 -7.19 21.04
C ALA A 293 5.06 -6.95 19.62
N VAL A 294 4.02 -7.69 19.20
CA VAL A 294 3.41 -7.48 17.89
C VAL A 294 2.76 -6.10 17.79
N GLY A 295 2.00 -5.69 18.82
CA GLY A 295 1.43 -4.34 18.86
C GLY A 295 2.51 -3.26 18.80
N GLY A 296 3.60 -3.43 19.56
CA GLY A 296 4.74 -2.52 19.55
C GLY A 296 5.46 -2.49 18.18
N ILE A 297 5.69 -3.64 17.56
CA ILE A 297 6.30 -3.73 16.23
C ILE A 297 5.42 -3.00 15.20
N MET A 298 4.11 -3.21 15.21
CA MET A 298 3.20 -2.52 14.30
C MET A 298 3.22 -1.01 14.50
N MET A 299 3.23 -0.56 15.76
CA MET A 299 3.30 0.88 16.07
C MET A 299 4.61 1.50 15.60
N VAL A 300 5.75 0.86 15.90
CA VAL A 300 7.08 1.31 15.44
C VAL A 300 7.17 1.29 13.91
N PHE A 301 6.61 0.27 13.27
CA PHE A 301 6.60 0.20 11.80
C PHE A 301 5.83 1.37 11.17
N CYS A 302 4.64 1.69 11.69
CA CYS A 302 3.87 2.85 11.21
C CYS A 302 4.63 4.16 11.43
N ASP A 303 5.22 4.35 12.62
CA ASP A 303 6.02 5.54 12.92
C ASP A 303 7.26 5.65 12.03
N MET A 304 7.98 4.55 11.81
CA MET A 304 9.11 4.50 10.89
C MET A 304 8.72 4.88 9.45
N CYS A 305 7.58 4.39 8.95
CA CYS A 305 7.11 4.74 7.61
C CYS A 305 6.85 6.24 7.48
N ILE A 306 6.15 6.84 8.45
CA ILE A 306 5.85 8.27 8.45
C ILE A 306 7.13 9.10 8.60
N THR A 307 7.98 8.76 9.57
CA THR A 307 9.23 9.48 9.85
C THR A 307 10.21 9.37 8.69
N SER A 308 10.34 8.17 8.08
CA SER A 308 11.21 7.98 6.92
C SER A 308 10.73 8.78 5.72
N MET A 309 9.42 8.81 5.48
CA MET A 309 8.85 9.59 4.38
C MET A 309 9.04 11.09 4.59
N ASN A 310 8.75 11.60 5.79
CA ASN A 310 8.97 12.99 6.13
C ASN A 310 10.45 13.38 6.00
N HIS A 311 11.36 12.54 6.49
CA HIS A 311 12.79 12.77 6.38
C HIS A 311 13.26 12.75 4.91
N TYR A 312 12.73 11.83 4.11
CA TYR A 312 13.04 11.77 2.67
C TYR A 312 12.55 13.03 1.95
N CYS A 313 11.31 13.46 2.21
CA CYS A 313 10.76 14.68 1.62
C CYS A 313 11.54 15.92 2.06
N ASP A 314 11.85 16.04 3.36
CA ASP A 314 12.61 17.19 3.91
C ASP A 314 14.01 17.27 3.29
N LYS A 315 14.72 16.13 3.23
CA LYS A 315 16.03 16.08 2.57
C LYS A 315 15.97 16.38 1.08
N SER A 316 14.99 15.81 0.38
CA SER A 316 14.86 16.02 -1.07
C SER A 316 14.54 17.47 -1.41
N VAL A 317 13.68 18.12 -0.63
CA VAL A 317 13.26 19.49 -0.89
C VAL A 317 14.27 20.52 -0.36
N ASN A 318 14.79 20.34 0.86
CA ASN A 318 15.60 21.35 1.52
C ASN A 318 17.11 21.16 1.35
N GLU A 319 17.58 19.94 1.07
CA GLU A 319 19.01 19.68 0.89
C GLU A 319 19.44 19.57 -0.57
N VAL A 320 18.57 19.07 -1.44
CA VAL A 320 18.89 18.86 -2.87
C VAL A 320 18.42 20.03 -3.72
N GLY A 321 17.22 20.57 -3.43
CA GLY A 321 16.64 21.72 -4.11
C GLY A 321 16.62 22.93 -3.21
N SER A 322 17.44 23.93 -3.45
CA SER A 322 17.44 25.20 -2.74
C SER A 322 16.76 26.34 -3.51
N TYR A 323 15.84 25.98 -4.40
CA TYR A 323 15.05 26.94 -5.17
C TYR A 323 13.62 27.08 -4.60
N ASN A 324 13.03 28.26 -4.77
CA ASN A 324 11.67 28.54 -4.31
C ASN A 324 10.62 28.36 -5.40
N TYR A 325 10.96 28.57 -6.66
CA TYR A 325 10.04 28.55 -7.80
C TYR A 325 10.70 27.93 -9.02
N GLU A 326 9.92 27.19 -9.78
CA GLU A 326 10.28 26.62 -11.08
C GLU A 326 9.30 27.16 -12.13
N TYR A 327 9.82 27.78 -13.18
CA TYR A 327 9.02 28.35 -14.25
C TYR A 327 9.21 27.57 -15.54
N PHE A 328 8.12 27.09 -16.10
CA PHE A 328 8.11 26.45 -17.42
C PHE A 328 7.80 27.49 -18.49
N LEU A 329 8.76 27.73 -19.39
CA LEU A 329 8.63 28.70 -20.45
C LEU A 329 8.16 28.03 -21.75
N ASN A 330 7.37 28.74 -22.55
CA ASN A 330 6.87 28.24 -23.84
C ASN A 330 7.93 28.23 -24.95
N SER A 331 9.05 28.95 -24.76
CA SER A 331 10.12 29.09 -25.73
C SER A 331 11.46 28.96 -25.04
N ILE A 332 12.46 28.52 -25.80
CA ILE A 332 13.84 28.50 -25.34
C ILE A 332 14.29 29.95 -25.10
N HIS A 333 14.71 30.24 -23.89
CA HIS A 333 15.30 31.50 -23.52
C HIS A 333 16.82 31.37 -23.67
N THR A 334 17.43 32.32 -24.37
CA THR A 334 18.87 32.27 -24.69
C THR A 334 19.69 33.32 -23.91
N GLU A 335 19.03 34.15 -23.13
CA GLU A 335 19.71 35.17 -22.30
C GLU A 335 19.86 34.63 -20.86
N PRO A 336 21.02 34.80 -20.23
CA PRO A 336 21.23 34.37 -18.84
C PRO A 336 20.23 35.09 -17.90
N VAL A 337 19.65 34.34 -16.99
CA VAL A 337 18.73 34.85 -15.96
C VAL A 337 19.54 35.22 -14.74
N GLU A 338 19.45 36.51 -14.27
CA GLU A 338 20.01 36.92 -12.99
C GLU A 338 19.24 36.18 -11.86
N ASP A 339 19.95 35.61 -10.90
CA ASP A 339 19.41 34.86 -9.76
C ASP A 339 18.62 33.56 -10.12
N GLY A 340 18.93 32.94 -11.26
CA GLY A 340 18.31 31.71 -11.70
C GLY A 340 19.26 30.78 -12.45
N THR A 341 18.87 29.54 -12.65
CA THR A 341 19.58 28.61 -13.54
C THR A 341 18.63 28.04 -14.58
N GLU A 342 19.12 27.90 -15.79
CA GLU A 342 18.37 27.29 -16.88
C GLU A 342 18.46 25.77 -16.81
N ILE A 343 17.31 25.14 -16.94
CA ILE A 343 17.20 23.68 -17.05
C ILE A 343 16.44 23.38 -18.32
N MET A 344 17.08 22.77 -19.29
CA MET A 344 16.43 22.31 -20.50
C MET A 344 15.88 20.88 -20.25
N VAL A 345 14.61 20.69 -20.52
CA VAL A 345 13.96 19.39 -20.34
C VAL A 345 13.43 18.91 -21.68
N GLY A 346 13.83 17.72 -22.05
CA GLY A 346 13.35 17.04 -23.26
C GLY A 346 12.83 15.65 -22.93
N SER A 347 11.84 15.19 -23.69
CA SER A 347 11.33 13.83 -23.60
C SER A 347 11.66 13.07 -24.88
N PHE A 348 12.41 12.00 -24.76
CA PHE A 348 12.90 11.23 -25.89
C PHE A 348 12.41 9.78 -25.78
N SER A 349 12.02 9.20 -26.92
CA SER A 349 11.71 7.77 -27.00
C SER A 349 12.99 6.96 -27.07
N VAL A 350 13.03 5.85 -26.37
CA VAL A 350 14.13 4.89 -26.43
C VAL A 350 13.68 3.70 -27.26
N ASP A 351 14.47 3.33 -28.28
CA ASP A 351 14.18 2.19 -29.15
C ASP A 351 14.02 0.90 -28.34
N GLY A 352 12.93 0.21 -28.56
CA GLY A 352 12.62 -1.05 -27.87
C GLY A 352 11.85 -0.88 -26.54
N TYR A 353 11.60 0.35 -26.09
CA TYR A 353 10.85 0.61 -24.87
C TYR A 353 9.58 1.43 -25.15
N ALA A 354 8.49 1.11 -24.47
CA ALA A 354 7.21 1.81 -24.59
C ALA A 354 7.14 3.14 -23.81
N THR A 355 8.22 3.52 -23.12
CA THR A 355 8.30 4.71 -22.28
C THR A 355 9.32 5.69 -22.78
N ASN A 356 9.02 6.99 -22.63
CA ASN A 356 9.97 8.05 -22.92
C ASN A 356 10.92 8.27 -21.75
N VAL A 357 12.15 8.66 -22.05
CA VAL A 357 13.12 9.14 -21.06
C VAL A 357 13.05 10.66 -21.02
N ILE A 358 12.94 11.20 -19.83
CA ILE A 358 13.11 12.64 -19.61
C ILE A 358 14.61 12.91 -19.49
N TYR A 359 15.11 13.74 -20.38
CA TYR A 359 16.50 14.15 -20.40
C TYR A 359 16.57 15.61 -19.97
N MET A 360 17.39 15.89 -18.97
CA MET A 360 17.59 17.25 -18.45
C MET A 360 18.99 17.70 -18.78
N GLY A 361 19.12 18.85 -19.46
CA GLY A 361 20.36 19.58 -19.66
C GLY A 361 20.46 20.71 -18.65
N MET A 362 21.53 20.74 -17.88
CA MET A 362 21.80 21.78 -16.89
C MET A 362 23.30 21.88 -16.64
N ASP A 363 23.73 23.05 -16.22
CA ASP A 363 25.08 23.26 -15.75
C ASP A 363 25.15 23.13 -14.20
N ASP A 364 26.35 22.95 -13.67
CA ASP A 364 26.58 22.98 -12.23
C ASP A 364 26.11 24.35 -11.67
N ASN A 365 25.24 24.29 -10.69
CA ASN A 365 24.64 25.45 -10.08
C ASN A 365 24.51 25.30 -8.57
N GLU A 366 24.23 26.40 -7.88
CA GLU A 366 24.06 26.42 -6.42
C GLU A 366 22.64 26.11 -5.96
N TYR A 367 21.67 26.00 -6.90
CA TYR A 367 20.26 25.78 -6.58
C TYR A 367 19.88 24.29 -6.55
N MET A 368 20.68 23.42 -7.19
CA MET A 368 20.49 21.97 -7.20
C MET A 368 21.76 21.22 -6.84
N ASP A 369 21.75 20.53 -5.71
CA ASP A 369 22.82 19.66 -5.26
C ASP A 369 22.59 18.24 -5.75
N LEU A 370 23.07 17.91 -6.95
CA LEU A 370 22.96 16.56 -7.48
C LEU A 370 23.87 15.62 -6.70
N LYS A 371 23.32 14.50 -6.23
CA LYS A 371 24.06 13.49 -5.47
C LYS A 371 24.03 12.14 -6.16
N SER A 372 25.12 11.41 -6.08
CA SER A 372 25.19 10.02 -6.52
C SER A 372 24.35 9.11 -5.63
N THR A 373 24.14 7.86 -6.05
CA THR A 373 23.49 6.83 -5.22
C THR A 373 24.26 6.53 -3.92
N THR A 374 25.53 6.91 -3.84
CA THR A 374 26.36 6.80 -2.63
C THR A 374 26.30 8.05 -1.74
N GLY A 375 25.58 9.09 -2.17
CA GLY A 375 25.44 10.35 -1.42
C GLY A 375 26.55 11.37 -1.67
N GLU A 376 27.50 11.11 -2.57
CA GLU A 376 28.53 12.05 -2.97
C GLU A 376 27.98 13.10 -3.92
N LYS A 377 28.41 14.35 -3.77
CA LYS A 377 28.04 15.43 -4.69
C LYS A 377 28.56 15.12 -6.09
N LEU A 378 27.65 15.18 -7.07
CA LEU A 378 28.01 15.03 -8.48
C LEU A 378 28.38 16.40 -9.04
N THR A 379 29.50 16.45 -9.78
CA THR A 379 29.86 17.57 -10.63
C THR A 379 29.53 17.23 -12.08
N LEU A 380 28.82 18.09 -12.75
CA LEU A 380 28.42 17.88 -14.13
C LEU A 380 29.61 18.20 -15.05
N ASP A 381 30.30 17.16 -15.51
CA ASP A 381 31.39 17.31 -16.47
C ASP A 381 30.84 17.30 -17.90
N SER A 382 31.35 18.19 -18.73
CA SER A 382 31.02 18.23 -20.16
C SER A 382 31.27 16.90 -20.86
N GLY A 383 30.24 16.38 -21.51
CA GLY A 383 30.28 15.10 -22.24
C GLY A 383 30.02 13.84 -21.41
N LYS A 384 29.71 13.98 -20.12
CA LYS A 384 29.23 12.87 -19.31
C LYS A 384 27.71 12.91 -19.13
N HIS A 385 27.09 11.74 -19.16
CA HIS A 385 25.67 11.56 -18.97
C HIS A 385 25.41 10.79 -17.69
N TYR A 386 24.51 11.27 -16.87
CA TYR A 386 24.10 10.65 -15.62
C TYR A 386 22.67 10.12 -15.78
N ILE A 387 22.46 8.91 -15.32
CA ILE A 387 21.13 8.29 -15.34
C ILE A 387 20.68 8.02 -13.90
N SER A 388 19.38 8.17 -13.65
CA SER A 388 18.82 7.83 -12.33
C SER A 388 19.00 6.34 -12.03
N ALA A 389 19.08 5.96 -10.74
CA ALA A 389 19.18 4.56 -10.33
C ALA A 389 18.03 3.69 -10.90
N MET A 390 16.82 4.25 -10.97
CA MET A 390 15.68 3.57 -11.56
C MET A 390 15.83 3.45 -13.09
N GLY A 391 16.32 4.48 -13.77
CA GLY A 391 16.63 4.44 -15.19
C GLY A 391 17.66 3.36 -15.50
N ALA A 392 18.73 3.27 -14.72
CA ALA A 392 19.75 2.23 -14.87
C ALA A 392 19.19 0.81 -14.69
N MET A 393 18.18 0.62 -13.81
CA MET A 393 17.50 -0.68 -13.65
C MET A 393 16.60 -1.05 -14.82
N ILE A 394 16.03 -0.06 -15.53
CA ILE A 394 15.09 -0.28 -16.64
C ILE A 394 15.84 -0.48 -17.95
N TYR A 395 16.88 0.29 -18.18
CA TYR A 395 17.56 0.35 -19.47
C TYR A 395 18.88 -0.42 -19.51
N GLY A 396 19.38 -0.94 -18.39
CA GLY A 396 20.62 -1.74 -18.27
C GLY A 396 21.81 -0.86 -18.01
#